data_f982a41d15ad5f14734a49164f78de8b
#
_entry.id   f982a41d15ad5f14734a49164f78de8b
#
_cell.length_a   1.000
_cell.length_b   1.000
_cell.length_c   1.000
_cell.angle_alpha   90.00
_cell.angle_beta   90.00
_cell.angle_gamma   90.00
#
_symmetry.space_group_name_H-M   'P 1'
#
loop_
_entity.id
_entity.type
_entity.pdbx_description
1 polymer ?
#
loop_
_entity_poly.entity_id
_entity_poly.type
_entity_poly.pdbx_seq_one_letter_code
_entity_poly.pdbx_strand_id
1 'polypeptide(L)'
;IFLSSLLIFAAIFLIFEIYVVIIGHLKGAPYVRSSRKKIDAMITAAGIKPGEVVIDLGSGDGTLLIESAKKGAKAIGVDINPFLVWYSRTRARLAGLEKNIKIFRGDFRDYPLKDADVIFVYLWPETLASLKNKFTKELKPGARIISNAFRIPEFQETKKQNGVFYYTL
;
A
#
# COMPACT_ATOMS: atom_id res chain seq x y z
N ILE A 1 7.34 -41.12 -12.58
CA ILE A 1 6.10 -40.40 -12.29
C ILE A 1 6.33 -39.33 -11.18
N PHE A 2 6.96 -39.67 -10.05
CA PHE A 2 7.20 -38.71 -8.95
C PHE A 2 8.14 -37.56 -9.33
N LEU A 3 9.22 -37.84 -10.07
CA LEU A 3 10.21 -36.85 -10.51
C LEU A 3 9.62 -35.88 -11.54
N SER A 4 8.78 -36.38 -12.45
CA SER A 4 8.10 -35.56 -13.46
C SER A 4 7.07 -34.60 -12.84
N SER A 5 6.33 -35.06 -11.83
CA SER A 5 5.39 -34.19 -11.09
C SER A 5 6.11 -33.08 -10.32
N LEU A 6 7.26 -33.38 -9.71
CA LEU A 6 8.07 -32.39 -9.01
C LEU A 6 8.63 -31.32 -9.95
N LEU A 7 9.11 -31.73 -11.13
CA LEU A 7 9.59 -30.78 -12.15
C LEU A 7 8.49 -29.88 -12.71
N ILE A 8 7.31 -30.43 -12.93
CA ILE A 8 6.14 -29.65 -13.36
C ILE A 8 5.75 -28.63 -12.29
N PHE A 9 5.73 -29.04 -11.01
CA PHE A 9 5.42 -28.14 -9.91
C PHE A 9 6.46 -27.00 -9.78
N ALA A 10 7.74 -27.32 -9.90
CA ALA A 10 8.82 -26.36 -9.88
C ALA A 10 8.75 -25.37 -11.06
N ALA A 11 8.40 -25.86 -12.25
CA ALA A 11 8.23 -25.02 -13.43
C ALA A 11 7.02 -24.06 -13.29
N ILE A 12 5.89 -24.55 -12.79
CA ILE A 12 4.72 -23.72 -12.50
C ILE A 12 5.04 -22.65 -11.46
N PHE A 13 5.75 -23.04 -10.40
CA PHE A 13 6.17 -22.11 -9.35
C PHE A 13 7.10 -21.03 -9.92
N LEU A 14 8.09 -21.40 -10.73
CA LEU A 14 9.01 -20.45 -11.36
C LEU A 14 8.29 -19.49 -12.33
N ILE A 15 7.34 -19.99 -13.13
CA ILE A 15 6.52 -19.16 -14.02
C ILE A 15 5.68 -18.18 -13.20
N PHE A 16 5.13 -18.63 -12.07
CA PHE A 16 4.36 -17.76 -11.17
C PHE A 16 5.24 -16.67 -10.56
N GLU A 17 6.44 -16.98 -10.09
CA GLU A 17 7.40 -16.00 -9.56
C GLU A 17 7.80 -14.96 -10.63
N ILE A 18 8.12 -15.41 -11.84
CA ILE A 18 8.43 -14.54 -12.98
C ILE A 18 7.24 -13.62 -13.30
N TYR A 19 6.02 -14.15 -13.32
CA TYR A 19 4.80 -13.38 -13.54
C TYR A 19 4.61 -12.29 -12.48
N VAL A 20 4.80 -12.61 -11.20
CA VAL A 20 4.70 -11.66 -10.08
C VAL A 20 5.73 -10.55 -10.19
N VAL A 21 6.98 -10.88 -10.53
CA VAL A 21 8.07 -9.91 -10.74
C VAL A 21 7.77 -9.00 -11.94
N ILE A 22 7.37 -9.56 -13.07
CA ILE A 22 7.07 -8.79 -14.29
C ILE A 22 5.90 -7.84 -14.05
N ILE A 23 4.82 -8.30 -13.45
CA ILE A 23 3.66 -7.44 -13.15
C ILE A 23 4.04 -6.32 -12.18
N GLY A 24 4.83 -6.61 -11.16
CA GLY A 24 5.35 -5.59 -10.25
C GLY A 24 6.14 -4.50 -10.98
N HIS A 25 7.02 -4.88 -11.89
CA HIS A 25 7.82 -3.92 -12.67
C HIS A 25 7.01 -3.12 -13.69
N LEU A 26 6.08 -3.76 -14.40
CA LEU A 26 5.29 -3.12 -15.46
C LEU A 26 4.19 -2.21 -14.92
N LYS A 27 3.69 -2.45 -13.71
CA LYS A 27 2.49 -1.78 -13.17
C LYS A 27 2.70 -0.96 -11.90
N GLY A 28 3.94 -0.73 -11.45
CA GLY A 28 4.12 0.23 -10.35
C GLY A 28 5.34 0.08 -9.49
N ALA A 29 5.45 -0.93 -8.68
CA ALA A 29 6.62 -1.21 -7.85
C ALA A 29 6.61 -2.67 -7.41
N PRO A 30 7.76 -3.34 -7.30
CA PRO A 30 7.83 -4.66 -6.70
C PRO A 30 7.45 -4.56 -5.21
N TYR A 31 6.83 -5.61 -4.69
CA TYR A 31 6.56 -5.69 -3.26
C TYR A 31 7.87 -5.68 -2.46
N VAL A 32 8.04 -4.65 -1.64
CA VAL A 32 9.15 -4.53 -0.69
C VAL A 32 8.57 -4.36 0.70
N ARG A 33 8.82 -5.34 1.57
CA ARG A 33 8.33 -5.29 2.94
C ARG A 33 9.00 -4.17 3.72
N SER A 34 8.22 -3.27 4.28
CA SER A 34 8.72 -2.23 5.18
C SER A 34 9.14 -2.83 6.53
N SER A 35 10.26 -2.36 7.07
CA SER A 35 10.70 -2.78 8.41
C SER A 35 9.72 -2.31 9.49
N ARG A 36 9.66 -2.99 10.64
CA ARG A 36 8.78 -2.60 11.76
C ARG A 36 9.00 -1.14 12.16
N LYS A 37 10.25 -0.72 12.28
CA LYS A 37 10.61 0.68 12.59
C LYS A 37 10.01 1.69 11.59
N LYS A 38 9.98 1.35 10.30
CA LYS A 38 9.36 2.19 9.26
C LYS A 38 7.84 2.24 9.39
N ILE A 39 7.20 1.09 9.60
CA ILE A 39 5.76 1.01 9.83
C ILE A 39 5.37 1.89 11.03
N ASP A 40 6.04 1.74 12.16
CA ASP A 40 5.77 2.51 13.37
C ASP A 40 5.97 4.02 13.14
N ALA A 41 7.01 4.41 12.40
CA ALA A 41 7.23 5.80 12.02
C ALA A 41 6.10 6.34 11.13
N MET A 42 5.65 5.58 10.14
CA MET A 42 4.56 5.98 9.24
C MET A 42 3.23 6.13 10.00
N ILE A 43 2.89 5.17 10.85
CA ILE A 43 1.65 5.19 11.65
C ILE A 43 1.66 6.35 12.66
N THR A 44 2.80 6.58 13.34
CA THR A 44 2.95 7.72 14.27
C THR A 44 2.77 9.04 13.54
N ALA A 45 3.40 9.15 12.41
CA ALA A 45 3.36 10.35 11.59
C ALA A 45 1.99 10.65 11.02
N ALA A 46 1.30 9.63 10.58
CA ALA A 46 -0.05 9.78 10.07
C ALA A 46 -1.00 10.38 11.11
N GLY A 47 -0.73 10.22 12.42
CA GLY A 47 -1.58 10.77 13.48
C GLY A 47 -3.04 10.35 13.32
N ILE A 48 -3.25 9.08 12.98
CA ILE A 48 -4.57 8.51 12.65
C ILE A 48 -5.53 8.66 13.81
N LYS A 49 -6.72 9.18 13.53
CA LYS A 49 -7.83 9.31 14.47
C LYS A 49 -8.90 8.23 14.22
N PRO A 50 -9.62 7.80 15.25
CA PRO A 50 -10.75 6.87 15.07
C PRO A 50 -11.77 7.40 14.06
N GLY A 51 -12.24 6.52 13.18
CA GLY A 51 -13.21 6.86 12.13
C GLY A 51 -12.63 7.41 10.83
N GLU A 52 -11.36 7.85 10.81
CA GLU A 52 -10.71 8.32 9.59
C GLU A 52 -10.58 7.22 8.52
N VAL A 53 -10.63 7.64 7.28
CA VAL A 53 -10.41 6.78 6.10
C VAL A 53 -8.94 6.81 5.73
N VAL A 54 -8.29 5.67 5.85
CA VAL A 54 -6.89 5.45 5.48
C VAL A 54 -6.82 4.63 4.21
N ILE A 55 -6.11 5.10 3.19
CA ILE A 55 -5.91 4.35 1.95
C ILE A 55 -4.41 4.04 1.78
N ASP A 56 -4.08 2.78 1.49
CA ASP A 56 -2.72 2.32 1.21
C ASP A 56 -2.62 1.90 -0.27
N LEU A 57 -1.85 2.65 -1.05
CA LEU A 57 -1.68 2.45 -2.49
C LEU A 57 -0.48 1.51 -2.74
N GLY A 58 -0.78 0.28 -3.13
CA GLY A 58 0.17 -0.82 -3.16
C GLY A 58 0.29 -1.47 -1.77
N SER A 59 -0.86 -1.88 -1.22
CA SER A 59 -0.96 -2.26 0.19
C SER A 59 -0.21 -3.54 0.59
N GLY A 60 0.30 -4.29 -0.38
CA GLY A 60 1.14 -5.45 -0.14
C GLY A 60 0.52 -6.46 0.84
N ASP A 61 1.24 -6.76 1.91
CA ASP A 61 0.80 -7.70 2.95
C ASP A 61 -0.24 -7.14 3.95
N GLY A 62 -0.66 -5.90 3.77
CA GLY A 62 -1.68 -5.23 4.59
C GLY A 62 -1.21 -4.81 5.98
N THR A 63 0.08 -4.77 6.25
CA THR A 63 0.57 -4.42 7.60
C THR A 63 0.15 -3.00 8.02
N LEU A 64 0.28 -2.00 7.12
CA LEU A 64 -0.17 -0.62 7.41
C LEU A 64 -1.69 -0.54 7.64
N LEU A 65 -2.48 -1.34 6.89
CA LEU A 65 -3.93 -1.40 7.07
C LEU A 65 -4.32 -1.94 8.44
N ILE A 66 -3.65 -3.02 8.88
CA ILE A 66 -3.89 -3.64 10.20
C ILE A 66 -3.53 -2.66 11.31
N GLU A 67 -2.37 -2.00 11.24
CA GLU A 67 -1.96 -1.02 12.25
C GLU A 67 -2.86 0.21 12.25
N SER A 68 -3.36 0.67 11.09
CA SER A 68 -4.34 1.74 10.99
C SER A 68 -5.68 1.38 11.60
N ALA A 69 -6.18 0.18 11.31
CA ALA A 69 -7.44 -0.31 11.86
C ALA A 69 -7.40 -0.50 13.38
N LYS A 70 -6.24 -0.89 13.94
CA LYS A 70 -6.01 -0.90 15.40
C LYS A 70 -6.13 0.48 16.04
N LYS A 71 -5.94 1.56 15.26
CA LYS A 71 -6.17 2.95 15.71
C LYS A 71 -7.63 3.40 15.52
N GLY A 72 -8.50 2.50 15.08
CA GLY A 72 -9.92 2.80 14.83
C GLY A 72 -10.23 3.36 13.45
N ALA A 73 -9.28 3.35 12.51
CA ALA A 73 -9.52 3.79 11.15
C ALA A 73 -10.35 2.79 10.33
N LYS A 74 -11.00 3.31 9.28
CA LYS A 74 -11.50 2.54 8.14
C LYS A 74 -10.37 2.42 7.13
N ALA A 75 -9.69 1.27 7.09
CA ALA A 75 -8.52 1.07 6.27
C ALA A 75 -8.87 0.42 4.93
N ILE A 76 -8.35 0.97 3.85
CA ILE A 76 -8.59 0.51 2.48
C ILE A 76 -7.23 0.24 1.83
N GLY A 77 -7.04 -0.97 1.33
CA GLY A 77 -5.87 -1.36 0.57
C GLY A 77 -6.19 -1.58 -0.90
N VAL A 78 -5.30 -1.15 -1.76
CA VAL A 78 -5.36 -1.46 -3.19
C VAL A 78 -4.04 -2.08 -3.61
N ASP A 79 -4.11 -3.29 -4.18
CA ASP A 79 -2.93 -3.98 -4.70
C ASP A 79 -3.28 -4.75 -5.98
N ILE A 80 -2.36 -4.79 -6.91
CA ILE A 80 -2.57 -5.48 -8.19
C ILE A 80 -2.29 -6.97 -8.08
N ASN A 81 -1.46 -7.37 -7.10
CA ASN A 81 -1.04 -8.75 -6.94
C ASN A 81 -2.13 -9.58 -6.24
N PRO A 82 -2.72 -10.57 -6.92
CA PRO A 82 -3.82 -11.37 -6.37
C PRO A 82 -3.41 -12.17 -5.12
N PHE A 83 -2.16 -12.62 -5.04
CA PHE A 83 -1.65 -13.35 -3.87
C PHE A 83 -1.55 -12.42 -2.65
N LEU A 84 -1.00 -11.20 -2.81
CA LEU A 84 -0.90 -10.22 -1.72
C LEU A 84 -2.28 -9.78 -1.25
N VAL A 85 -3.24 -9.60 -2.16
CA VAL A 85 -4.64 -9.29 -1.82
C VAL A 85 -5.27 -10.41 -1.00
N TRP A 86 -5.10 -11.66 -1.41
CA TRP A 86 -5.58 -12.82 -0.65
C TRP A 86 -4.90 -12.92 0.72
N TYR A 87 -3.58 -12.79 0.75
CA TYR A 87 -2.78 -12.88 1.97
C TYR A 87 -3.14 -11.77 2.97
N SER A 88 -3.24 -10.53 2.53
CA SER A 88 -3.60 -9.41 3.38
C SER A 88 -5.03 -9.51 3.93
N ARG A 89 -5.99 -10.01 3.13
CA ARG A 89 -7.36 -10.31 3.60
C ARG A 89 -7.37 -11.39 4.68
N THR A 90 -6.57 -12.44 4.51
CA THR A 90 -6.43 -13.51 5.49
C THR A 90 -5.84 -12.97 6.80
N ARG A 91 -4.80 -12.14 6.72
CA ARG A 91 -4.21 -11.48 7.89
C ARG A 91 -5.20 -10.55 8.61
N ALA A 92 -5.97 -9.76 7.87
CA ALA A 92 -7.00 -8.90 8.44
C ALA A 92 -8.05 -9.70 9.22
N ARG A 93 -8.50 -10.84 8.67
CA ARG A 93 -9.44 -11.77 9.32
C ARG A 93 -8.83 -12.38 10.58
N LEU A 94 -7.60 -12.90 10.50
CA LEU A 94 -6.91 -13.47 11.65
C LEU A 94 -6.68 -12.46 12.78
N ALA A 95 -6.56 -11.17 12.42
CA ALA A 95 -6.48 -10.08 13.40
C ALA A 95 -7.85 -9.62 13.94
N GLY A 96 -8.97 -10.19 13.48
CA GLY A 96 -10.33 -9.79 13.87
C GLY A 96 -10.73 -8.39 13.38
N LEU A 97 -10.08 -7.89 12.30
CA LEU A 97 -10.24 -6.52 11.81
C LEU A 97 -10.92 -6.43 10.44
N GLU A 98 -11.48 -7.52 9.94
CA GLU A 98 -12.10 -7.59 8.60
C GLU A 98 -13.28 -6.60 8.41
N LYS A 99 -13.92 -6.17 9.49
CA LYS A 99 -14.99 -5.17 9.44
C LYS A 99 -14.45 -3.75 9.19
N ASN A 100 -13.20 -3.50 9.58
CA ASN A 100 -12.54 -2.20 9.46
C ASN A 100 -11.60 -2.11 8.25
N ILE A 101 -11.29 -3.25 7.62
CA ILE A 101 -10.34 -3.32 6.51
C ILE A 101 -11.02 -3.83 5.25
N LYS A 102 -10.90 -3.05 4.16
CA LYS A 102 -11.30 -3.47 2.81
C LYS A 102 -10.09 -3.51 1.91
N ILE A 103 -9.92 -4.58 1.14
CA ILE A 103 -8.77 -4.73 0.25
C ILE A 103 -9.29 -5.05 -1.15
N PHE A 104 -8.93 -4.19 -2.12
CA PHE A 104 -9.34 -4.29 -3.51
C PHE A 104 -8.18 -4.77 -4.36
N ARG A 105 -8.47 -5.68 -5.29
CA ARG A 105 -7.55 -6.03 -6.35
C ARG A 105 -7.72 -5.07 -7.51
N GLY A 106 -6.66 -4.36 -7.87
CA GLY A 106 -6.71 -3.41 -8.99
C GLY A 106 -5.49 -2.52 -9.05
N ASP A 107 -5.47 -1.68 -10.07
CA ASP A 107 -4.49 -0.61 -10.18
C ASP A 107 -4.90 0.54 -9.25
N PHE A 108 -4.01 0.96 -8.36
CA PHE A 108 -4.28 2.05 -7.44
C PHE A 108 -4.51 3.40 -8.15
N ARG A 109 -4.07 3.54 -9.40
CA ARG A 109 -4.32 4.74 -10.21
C ARG A 109 -5.81 4.94 -10.50
N ASP A 110 -6.56 3.85 -10.58
CA ASP A 110 -8.00 3.87 -10.88
C ASP A 110 -8.86 3.99 -9.61
N TYR A 111 -8.27 3.82 -8.42
CA TYR A 111 -9.02 3.86 -7.17
C TYR A 111 -9.30 5.32 -6.74
N PRO A 112 -10.56 5.71 -6.42
CA PRO A 112 -10.90 7.07 -6.01
C PRO A 112 -10.35 7.42 -4.63
N LEU A 113 -9.81 8.64 -4.47
CA LEU A 113 -9.17 9.10 -3.22
C LEU A 113 -9.98 10.16 -2.47
N LYS A 114 -11.14 10.56 -2.97
CA LYS A 114 -11.94 11.70 -2.46
C LYS A 114 -12.31 11.61 -0.98
N ASP A 115 -12.48 10.41 -0.45
CA ASP A 115 -12.89 10.18 0.94
C ASP A 115 -11.69 10.01 1.90
N ALA A 116 -10.46 9.99 1.37
CA ALA A 116 -9.27 9.71 2.16
C ALA A 116 -8.91 10.85 3.12
N ASP A 117 -8.64 10.50 4.37
CA ASP A 117 -8.01 11.37 5.36
C ASP A 117 -6.49 11.18 5.40
N VAL A 118 -6.05 9.95 5.13
CA VAL A 118 -4.63 9.57 5.09
C VAL A 118 -4.37 8.66 3.91
N ILE A 119 -3.31 8.95 3.17
CA ILE A 119 -2.78 8.11 2.10
C ILE A 119 -1.40 7.59 2.51
N PHE A 120 -1.19 6.29 2.43
CA PHE A 120 0.14 5.69 2.48
C PHE A 120 0.62 5.34 1.08
N VAL A 121 1.90 5.62 0.81
CA VAL A 121 2.57 5.23 -0.44
C VAL A 121 3.99 4.77 -0.18
N TYR A 122 4.40 3.70 -0.87
CA TYR A 122 5.78 3.26 -0.99
C TYR A 122 6.03 2.85 -2.44
N LEU A 123 6.16 3.83 -3.30
CA LEU A 123 6.20 3.68 -4.75
C LEU A 123 7.45 4.36 -5.31
N TRP A 124 7.89 3.94 -6.50
CA TRP A 124 9.01 4.57 -7.19
C TRP A 124 8.75 6.04 -7.52
N PRO A 125 9.81 6.88 -7.60
CA PRO A 125 9.67 8.32 -7.89
C PRO A 125 8.84 8.63 -9.12
N GLU A 126 9.00 7.86 -10.21
CA GLU A 126 8.26 8.03 -11.45
C GLU A 126 6.76 7.77 -11.27
N THR A 127 6.43 6.77 -10.47
CA THR A 127 5.05 6.45 -10.13
C THR A 127 4.44 7.53 -9.24
N LEU A 128 5.19 8.03 -8.25
CA LEU A 128 4.74 9.15 -7.40
C LEU A 128 4.50 10.41 -8.23
N ALA A 129 5.38 10.71 -9.20
CA ALA A 129 5.20 11.83 -10.12
C ALA A 129 3.90 11.70 -10.93
N SER A 130 3.58 10.50 -11.42
CA SER A 130 2.34 10.24 -12.16
C SER A 130 1.07 10.42 -11.33
N LEU A 131 1.15 10.24 -10.02
CA LEU A 131 0.03 10.39 -9.08
C LEU A 131 -0.22 11.83 -8.64
N LYS A 132 0.68 12.76 -8.93
CA LYS A 132 0.56 14.17 -8.51
C LYS A 132 -0.80 14.77 -8.84
N ASN A 133 -1.21 14.70 -10.11
CA ASN A 133 -2.49 15.25 -10.56
C ASN A 133 -3.68 14.60 -9.86
N LYS A 134 -3.60 13.30 -9.58
CA LYS A 134 -4.63 12.56 -8.86
C LYS A 134 -4.73 13.06 -7.41
N PHE A 135 -3.62 13.20 -6.72
CA PHE A 135 -3.59 13.74 -5.35
C PHE A 135 -4.17 15.15 -5.29
N THR A 136 -3.76 16.04 -6.19
CA THR A 136 -4.24 17.43 -6.22
C THR A 136 -5.73 17.54 -6.53
N LYS A 137 -6.26 16.67 -7.41
CA LYS A 137 -7.67 16.77 -7.86
C LYS A 137 -8.64 16.03 -6.96
N GLU A 138 -8.23 14.93 -6.34
CA GLU A 138 -9.14 14.04 -5.65
C GLU A 138 -9.08 14.15 -4.13
N LEU A 139 -7.92 14.52 -3.56
CA LEU A 139 -7.81 14.60 -2.11
C LEU A 139 -8.46 15.87 -1.57
N LYS A 140 -9.16 15.71 -0.46
CA LYS A 140 -9.80 16.84 0.25
C LYS A 140 -8.76 17.70 0.99
N PRO A 141 -9.05 18.98 1.22
CA PRO A 141 -8.19 19.83 2.06
C PRO A 141 -7.95 19.21 3.43
N GLY A 142 -6.71 19.26 3.91
CA GLY A 142 -6.28 18.64 5.17
C GLY A 142 -5.99 17.14 5.09
N ALA A 143 -6.16 16.50 3.94
CA ALA A 143 -5.70 15.12 3.75
C ALA A 143 -4.17 15.04 3.88
N ARG A 144 -3.71 13.95 4.47
CA ARG A 144 -2.28 13.71 4.74
C ARG A 144 -1.76 12.60 3.83
N ILE A 145 -0.60 12.82 3.21
CA ILE A 145 0.10 11.78 2.46
C ILE A 145 1.39 11.43 3.21
N ILE A 146 1.61 10.16 3.43
CA ILE A 146 2.78 9.60 4.10
C ILE A 146 3.53 8.74 3.08
N SER A 147 4.67 9.24 2.61
CA SER A 147 5.49 8.54 1.62
C SER A 147 6.73 7.93 2.26
N ASN A 148 6.91 6.62 2.07
CA ASN A 148 8.11 5.92 2.52
C ASN A 148 9.21 6.00 1.46
N ALA A 149 10.42 6.32 1.90
CA ALA A 149 11.68 6.36 1.16
C ALA A 149 11.79 7.45 0.09
N PHE A 150 10.75 7.80 -0.64
CA PHE A 150 10.82 8.71 -1.77
C PHE A 150 9.95 9.96 -1.56
N ARG A 151 10.44 11.10 -2.06
CA ARG A 151 9.66 12.34 -2.11
C ARG A 151 8.63 12.27 -3.23
N ILE A 152 7.49 12.94 -3.02
CA ILE A 152 6.54 13.22 -4.10
C ILE A 152 7.07 14.46 -4.83
N PRO A 153 7.43 14.36 -6.13
CA PRO A 153 7.93 15.50 -6.88
C PRO A 153 6.96 16.68 -6.84
N GLU A 154 7.51 17.87 -6.69
CA GLU A 154 6.78 19.14 -6.68
C GLU A 154 5.76 19.34 -5.55
N PHE A 155 5.65 18.41 -4.59
CA PHE A 155 4.92 18.64 -3.35
C PHE A 155 5.87 19.16 -2.27
N GLN A 156 5.44 20.20 -1.58
CA GLN A 156 6.20 20.71 -0.42
C GLN A 156 5.95 19.79 0.77
N GLU A 157 7.00 19.16 1.26
CA GLU A 157 6.92 18.32 2.45
C GLU A 157 6.70 19.17 3.71
N THR A 158 5.75 18.80 4.53
CA THR A 158 5.51 19.42 5.85
C THR A 158 6.56 18.98 6.85
N LYS A 159 7.01 17.73 6.77
CA LYS A 159 8.01 17.13 7.67
C LYS A 159 8.72 15.95 6.99
N LYS A 160 9.97 15.70 7.41
CA LYS A 160 10.73 14.48 7.08
C LYS A 160 11.32 13.88 8.35
N GLN A 161 11.14 12.57 8.56
CA GLN A 161 11.73 11.84 9.67
C GLN A 161 12.01 10.38 9.30
N ASN A 162 13.21 9.90 9.57
CA ASN A 162 13.60 8.49 9.31
C ASN A 162 13.36 8.02 7.86
N GLY A 163 13.52 8.90 6.86
CA GLY A 163 13.23 8.59 5.45
C GLY A 163 11.75 8.39 5.15
N VAL A 164 10.86 8.93 5.98
CA VAL A 164 9.43 9.06 5.73
C VAL A 164 9.14 10.53 5.51
N PHE A 165 8.38 10.83 4.47
CA PHE A 165 8.00 12.18 4.06
C PHE A 165 6.51 12.39 4.30
N TYR A 166 6.18 13.57 4.80
CA TYR A 166 4.81 13.95 5.21
C TYR A 166 4.36 15.14 4.39
N TYR A 167 3.13 15.09 3.92
CA TYR A 167 2.50 16.16 3.18
C TYR A 167 1.10 16.38 3.74
N THR A 168 0.67 17.64 3.78
CA THR A 168 -0.71 18.04 4.10
C THR A 168 -1.21 18.91 2.96
N LEU A 169 -2.40 18.59 2.43
CA LEU A 169 -3.03 19.32 1.33
C LEU A 169 -3.92 20.45 1.83
#